data_3574e3a16949db9882b2036d31227691
#
_entry.id   3574e3a16949db9882b2036d31227691
#
_cell.length_a   1.000
_cell.length_b   1.000
_cell.length_c   1.000
_cell.angle_alpha   90.00
_cell.angle_beta   90.00
_cell.angle_gamma   90.00
#
_symmetry.space_group_name_H-M   'P 1'
#
loop_
_entity.id
_entity.type
_entity.pdbx_description
1 polymer ?
#
loop_
_entity_poly.entity_id
_entity_poly.type
_entity_poly.pdbx_seq_one_letter_code
_entity_poly.pdbx_strand_id
1 'polypeptide(L)'
;MGIYEELVARGLIAQVTNEEEIREMVNNGKATFYIGFDCTADSLHVGHFMALCLMKRLQMAGNKPIALIGDGTTLIGDPSGRTDMRQMLTEDAIKHNAECFKRQMEKFIDFSDGKALMLYNSEWLKPLNYIEMLREVGACFSVNNMLRAECYKQRMEKGLSFLEFNYMIMQSYDFYYMFQHYGCNMQFGGNDQWSNMLGGTELIRKKLGKDAHAMTITLLLNSEGKKMGKTASGAVWLDPNKTSPFEFFQYWRNVDDADVLKCIRMLTFMPLEEIDKMAGWEGSQLNEAKEILAYELTKLVHGEEEAEKAKAASKALFAGGGDTEHMPTTELTNDDFGGGSIDVLTLLVKCGLAASKGEARRLVQQGGVTVNDEKVTAIETTFGCEQFTGDGVVIKKGKKVFHKAVLV
;
A
#
# COMPACT_ATOMS: atom_id res chain seq x y z
N MET A 1 -9.34 15.00 22.99
CA MET A 1 -8.72 15.39 21.69
C MET A 1 -9.68 14.96 20.61
N GLY A 2 -10.05 15.85 19.68
CA GLY A 2 -10.88 15.47 18.54
C GLY A 2 -10.08 14.67 17.52
N ILE A 3 -10.79 14.01 16.56
CA ILE A 3 -10.10 13.22 15.55
C ILE A 3 -9.23 14.09 14.64
N TYR A 4 -9.62 15.33 14.33
CA TYR A 4 -8.81 16.24 13.54
C TYR A 4 -7.47 16.53 14.20
N GLU A 5 -7.48 16.88 15.49
CA GLU A 5 -6.27 17.13 16.27
C GLU A 5 -5.39 15.89 16.39
N GLU A 6 -5.99 14.69 16.48
CA GLU A 6 -5.26 13.44 16.46
C GLU A 6 -4.55 13.23 15.10
N LEU A 7 -5.23 13.49 13.97
CA LEU A 7 -4.63 13.40 12.64
C LEU A 7 -3.46 14.38 12.47
N VAL A 8 -3.59 15.60 12.99
CA VAL A 8 -2.50 16.60 13.02
C VAL A 8 -1.32 16.10 13.85
N ALA A 9 -1.58 15.64 15.08
CA ALA A 9 -0.54 15.15 15.99
C ALA A 9 0.18 13.91 15.44
N ARG A 10 -0.50 13.10 14.63
CA ARG A 10 0.10 11.96 13.93
C ARG A 10 0.85 12.34 12.65
N GLY A 11 0.77 13.60 12.20
CA GLY A 11 1.42 14.08 10.97
C GLY A 11 0.75 13.56 9.69
N LEU A 12 -0.55 13.27 9.75
CA LEU A 12 -1.30 12.68 8.64
C LEU A 12 -1.88 13.71 7.66
N ILE A 13 -2.03 14.98 8.05
CA ILE A 13 -2.62 16.03 7.23
C ILE A 13 -1.55 16.77 6.43
N ALA A 14 -1.71 16.90 5.11
CA ALA A 14 -0.82 17.66 4.25
C ALA A 14 -1.47 18.95 3.74
N GLN A 15 -2.65 18.89 3.11
CA GLN A 15 -3.37 20.04 2.58
C GLN A 15 -4.87 19.90 2.89
N VAL A 16 -5.55 21.02 3.07
CA VAL A 16 -7.00 21.10 3.32
C VAL A 16 -7.59 22.28 2.56
N THR A 17 -8.83 22.16 2.11
CA THR A 17 -9.55 23.27 1.44
C THR A 17 -10.04 24.32 2.43
N ASN A 18 -10.55 23.91 3.58
CA ASN A 18 -11.02 24.76 4.67
C ASN A 18 -10.82 24.03 6.00
N GLU A 19 -9.82 24.48 6.75
CA GLU A 19 -9.43 23.79 7.99
C GLU A 19 -10.51 23.82 9.07
N GLU A 20 -11.17 24.96 9.26
CA GLU A 20 -12.15 25.14 10.31
C GLU A 20 -13.40 24.27 10.08
N GLU A 21 -13.94 24.30 8.86
CA GLU A 21 -15.11 23.51 8.50
C GLU A 21 -14.83 22.01 8.51
N ILE A 22 -13.66 21.60 7.99
CA ILE A 22 -13.23 20.19 8.02
C ILE A 22 -13.07 19.70 9.45
N ARG A 23 -12.41 20.48 10.31
CA ARG A 23 -12.24 20.17 11.75
C ARG A 23 -13.60 19.97 12.43
N GLU A 24 -14.52 20.92 12.26
CA GLU A 24 -15.87 20.80 12.84
C GLU A 24 -16.58 19.55 12.33
N MET A 25 -16.52 19.32 11.02
CA MET A 25 -17.21 18.22 10.36
C MET A 25 -16.71 16.85 10.86
N VAL A 26 -15.40 16.59 10.83
CA VAL A 26 -14.86 15.28 11.20
C VAL A 26 -14.90 15.03 12.70
N ASN A 27 -14.73 16.07 13.54
CA ASN A 27 -14.81 15.94 15.00
C ASN A 27 -16.21 15.64 15.50
N ASN A 28 -17.25 16.01 14.75
CA ASN A 28 -18.65 15.78 15.10
C ASN A 28 -19.28 14.58 14.37
N GLY A 29 -18.50 13.78 13.66
CA GLY A 29 -19.01 12.61 12.92
C GLY A 29 -19.95 12.95 11.76
N LYS A 30 -19.83 14.17 11.19
CA LYS A 30 -20.69 14.69 10.11
C LYS A 30 -20.11 14.48 8.70
N ALA A 31 -18.89 13.98 8.60
CA ALA A 31 -18.30 13.72 7.30
C ALA A 31 -18.81 12.39 6.73
N THR A 32 -19.42 12.47 5.55
CA THR A 32 -19.52 11.35 4.63
C THR A 32 -18.43 11.56 3.58
N PHE A 33 -17.41 10.73 3.58
CA PHE A 33 -16.20 10.97 2.80
C PHE A 33 -15.82 9.78 1.96
N TYR A 34 -15.11 10.02 0.86
CA TYR A 34 -14.61 8.91 0.04
C TYR A 34 -13.10 8.96 -0.18
N ILE A 35 -12.55 7.78 -0.42
CA ILE A 35 -11.23 7.56 -1.01
C ILE A 35 -11.41 6.63 -2.20
N GLY A 36 -10.82 6.99 -3.35
CA GLY A 36 -10.84 6.18 -4.57
C GLY A 36 -9.64 5.24 -4.65
N PHE A 37 -9.88 4.03 -5.16
CA PHE A 37 -8.88 2.98 -5.34
C PHE A 37 -8.99 2.38 -6.75
N ASP A 38 -8.07 2.74 -7.63
CA ASP A 38 -7.95 2.16 -8.96
C ASP A 38 -7.44 0.72 -8.89
N CYS A 39 -8.14 -0.21 -9.53
CA CYS A 39 -7.91 -1.65 -9.47
C CYS A 39 -6.75 -2.09 -10.38
N THR A 40 -5.56 -1.53 -10.20
CA THR A 40 -4.40 -1.76 -11.06
C THR A 40 -3.59 -3.02 -10.74
N ALA A 41 -3.96 -3.75 -9.69
CA ALA A 41 -3.38 -5.02 -9.27
C ALA A 41 -4.42 -5.84 -8.48
N ASP A 42 -4.18 -7.12 -8.30
CA ASP A 42 -5.02 -8.06 -7.56
C ASP A 42 -4.78 -8.04 -6.03
N SER A 43 -4.08 -7.03 -5.53
CA SER A 43 -3.90 -6.78 -4.09
C SER A 43 -3.63 -5.30 -3.83
N LEU A 44 -4.08 -4.84 -2.66
CA LEU A 44 -3.61 -3.62 -2.03
C LEU A 44 -2.17 -3.82 -1.51
N HIS A 45 -1.43 -2.74 -1.37
CA HIS A 45 -0.05 -2.74 -0.86
C HIS A 45 0.15 -1.64 0.20
N VAL A 46 1.31 -1.59 0.83
CA VAL A 46 1.63 -0.60 1.89
C VAL A 46 1.33 0.85 1.47
N GLY A 47 1.42 1.20 0.18
CA GLY A 47 1.04 2.53 -0.31
C GLY A 47 -0.45 2.87 -0.12
N HIS A 48 -1.34 1.87 -0.13
CA HIS A 48 -2.77 2.04 0.14
C HIS A 48 -3.09 1.95 1.65
N PHE A 49 -2.19 1.37 2.43
CA PHE A 49 -2.40 1.09 3.85
C PHE A 49 -2.70 2.34 4.68
N MET A 50 -2.00 3.44 4.40
CA MET A 50 -2.30 4.72 5.07
C MET A 50 -3.73 5.21 4.83
N ALA A 51 -4.23 5.07 3.59
CA ALA A 51 -5.60 5.44 3.26
C ALA A 51 -6.61 4.58 4.03
N LEU A 52 -6.36 3.26 4.13
CA LEU A 52 -7.19 2.36 4.93
C LEU A 52 -7.16 2.69 6.42
N CYS A 53 -5.99 3.00 6.98
CA CYS A 53 -5.85 3.43 8.37
C CYS A 53 -6.61 4.74 8.63
N LEU A 54 -6.54 5.71 7.70
CA LEU A 54 -7.30 6.95 7.80
C LEU A 54 -8.81 6.69 7.78
N MET A 55 -9.28 5.87 6.82
CA MET A 55 -10.71 5.51 6.75
C MET A 55 -11.20 4.88 8.05
N LYS A 56 -10.42 3.93 8.60
CA LYS A 56 -10.73 3.27 9.88
C LYS A 56 -10.79 4.26 11.04
N ARG A 57 -9.81 5.17 11.15
CA ARG A 57 -9.79 6.20 12.21
C ARG A 57 -11.01 7.10 12.18
N LEU A 58 -11.32 7.61 10.99
CA LEU A 58 -12.48 8.49 10.80
C LEU A 58 -13.79 7.75 11.05
N GLN A 59 -13.89 6.47 10.65
CA GLN A 59 -15.06 5.64 10.95
C GLN A 59 -15.21 5.43 12.47
N MET A 60 -14.12 5.13 13.19
CA MET A 60 -14.12 5.00 14.65
C MET A 60 -14.56 6.30 15.37
N ALA A 61 -14.31 7.45 14.73
CA ALA A 61 -14.77 8.77 15.20
C ALA A 61 -16.19 9.12 14.76
N GLY A 62 -16.96 8.17 14.21
CA GLY A 62 -18.36 8.33 13.83
C GLY A 62 -18.60 8.89 12.43
N ASN A 63 -17.55 9.11 11.62
CA ASN A 63 -17.70 9.53 10.24
C ASN A 63 -17.99 8.34 9.32
N LYS A 64 -18.64 8.60 8.18
CA LYS A 64 -19.07 7.55 7.24
C LYS A 64 -18.14 7.46 6.03
N PRO A 65 -17.29 6.42 5.92
CA PRO A 65 -16.43 6.22 4.77
C PRO A 65 -17.19 5.63 3.57
N ILE A 66 -16.78 6.06 2.38
CA ILE A 66 -17.11 5.43 1.11
C ILE A 66 -15.80 4.93 0.50
N ALA A 67 -15.65 3.63 0.35
CA ALA A 67 -14.59 3.04 -0.46
C ALA A 67 -15.05 3.03 -1.92
N LEU A 68 -14.50 3.92 -2.73
CA LEU A 68 -14.81 3.99 -4.15
C LEU A 68 -13.86 3.08 -4.93
N ILE A 69 -14.40 2.02 -5.48
CA ILE A 69 -13.66 1.14 -6.40
C ILE A 69 -13.65 1.79 -7.77
N GLY A 70 -12.46 2.19 -8.23
CA GLY A 70 -12.25 2.86 -9.50
C GLY A 70 -12.18 1.89 -10.68
N ASP A 71 -13.17 1.03 -10.83
CA ASP A 71 -13.19 0.04 -11.92
C ASP A 71 -13.44 0.70 -13.30
N GLY A 72 -14.21 1.79 -13.35
CA GLY A 72 -14.38 2.60 -14.54
C GLY A 72 -13.13 3.46 -14.85
N THR A 73 -12.57 4.14 -13.84
CA THR A 73 -11.38 4.99 -14.00
C THR A 73 -10.10 4.19 -14.27
N THR A 74 -10.01 2.94 -13.82
CA THR A 74 -8.88 2.04 -14.15
C THR A 74 -8.77 1.76 -15.64
N LEU A 75 -9.88 1.78 -16.40
CA LEU A 75 -9.85 1.65 -17.85
C LEU A 75 -9.12 2.82 -18.54
N ILE A 76 -9.04 3.96 -17.89
CA ILE A 76 -8.42 5.19 -18.40
C ILE A 76 -6.98 5.32 -17.87
N GLY A 77 -6.79 5.18 -16.55
CA GLY A 77 -5.52 5.26 -15.86
C GLY A 77 -5.16 6.68 -15.40
N ASP A 78 -4.96 6.83 -14.10
CA ASP A 78 -4.55 8.10 -13.46
C ASP A 78 -3.12 8.49 -13.87
N PRO A 79 -2.91 9.68 -14.46
CA PRO A 79 -1.58 10.19 -14.79
C PRO A 79 -0.83 10.78 -13.59
N SER A 80 -1.48 11.03 -12.45
CA SER A 80 -0.93 11.74 -11.31
C SER A 80 0.31 11.02 -10.73
N GLY A 81 1.38 11.78 -10.53
CA GLY A 81 2.62 11.27 -9.92
C GLY A 81 3.36 10.23 -10.77
N ARG A 82 3.14 10.21 -12.09
CA ARG A 82 3.77 9.26 -13.04
C ARG A 82 4.45 9.98 -14.19
N THR A 83 5.43 9.32 -14.75
CA THR A 83 6.14 9.77 -15.96
C THR A 83 5.66 9.05 -17.22
N ASP A 84 5.08 7.87 -17.09
CA ASP A 84 4.67 7.00 -18.20
C ASP A 84 3.19 6.63 -18.10
N MET A 85 2.55 6.39 -19.25
CA MET A 85 1.16 5.95 -19.33
C MET A 85 0.99 4.59 -18.63
N ARG A 86 -0.16 4.39 -17.97
CA ARG A 86 -0.49 3.08 -17.37
C ARG A 86 -0.73 2.04 -18.45
N GLN A 87 -0.38 0.80 -18.16
CA GLN A 87 -0.76 -0.34 -18.97
C GLN A 87 -2.28 -0.52 -18.93
N MET A 88 -2.91 -0.65 -20.09
CA MET A 88 -4.35 -0.91 -20.17
C MET A 88 -4.65 -2.33 -19.71
N LEU A 89 -5.60 -2.47 -18.78
CA LEU A 89 -6.08 -3.75 -18.26
C LEU A 89 -7.38 -4.14 -18.98
N THR A 90 -7.67 -5.44 -19.04
CA THR A 90 -8.95 -5.95 -19.48
C THR A 90 -10.02 -5.76 -18.43
N GLU A 91 -11.30 -5.68 -18.83
CA GLU A 91 -12.42 -5.56 -17.87
C GLU A 91 -12.47 -6.74 -16.89
N ASP A 92 -12.16 -7.96 -17.34
CA ASP A 92 -12.13 -9.15 -16.48
C ASP A 92 -11.02 -9.06 -15.42
N ALA A 93 -9.84 -8.57 -15.80
CA ALA A 93 -8.75 -8.33 -14.85
C ALA A 93 -9.13 -7.27 -13.82
N ILE A 94 -9.76 -6.17 -14.26
CA ILE A 94 -10.23 -5.10 -13.37
C ILE A 94 -11.27 -5.63 -12.38
N LYS A 95 -12.25 -6.42 -12.87
CA LYS A 95 -13.26 -7.03 -12.03
C LYS A 95 -12.67 -7.98 -10.99
N HIS A 96 -11.72 -8.82 -11.39
CA HIS A 96 -10.99 -9.68 -10.47
C HIS A 96 -10.26 -8.88 -9.40
N ASN A 97 -9.53 -7.84 -9.79
CA ASN A 97 -8.79 -6.97 -8.88
C ASN A 97 -9.72 -6.26 -7.89
N ALA A 98 -10.88 -5.77 -8.37
CA ALA A 98 -11.90 -5.14 -7.55
C ALA A 98 -12.41 -6.07 -6.43
N GLU A 99 -12.70 -7.33 -6.76
CA GLU A 99 -13.10 -8.34 -5.77
C GLU A 99 -11.98 -8.66 -4.76
N CYS A 100 -10.72 -8.63 -5.19
CA CYS A 100 -9.59 -8.77 -4.28
C CYS A 100 -9.49 -7.57 -3.31
N PHE A 101 -9.66 -6.35 -3.82
CA PHE A 101 -9.65 -5.13 -2.99
C PHE A 101 -10.77 -5.15 -1.95
N LYS A 102 -11.98 -5.51 -2.38
CA LYS A 102 -13.14 -5.64 -1.49
C LYS A 102 -12.84 -6.51 -0.27
N ARG A 103 -12.39 -7.76 -0.51
CA ARG A 103 -12.05 -8.70 0.57
C ARG A 103 -10.98 -8.18 1.53
N GLN A 104 -10.03 -7.40 1.02
CA GLN A 104 -8.98 -6.80 1.86
C GLN A 104 -9.49 -5.60 2.65
N MET A 105 -10.33 -4.73 2.04
CA MET A 105 -10.92 -3.57 2.71
C MET A 105 -11.87 -3.95 3.84
N GLU A 106 -12.64 -5.03 3.69
CA GLU A 106 -13.55 -5.57 4.71
C GLU A 106 -12.85 -5.95 6.03
N LYS A 107 -11.52 -6.16 6.01
CA LYS A 107 -10.73 -6.36 7.23
C LYS A 107 -10.47 -5.08 8.02
N PHE A 108 -10.54 -3.92 7.36
CA PHE A 108 -10.26 -2.62 7.96
C PHE A 108 -11.51 -1.81 8.26
N ILE A 109 -12.48 -1.86 7.38
CA ILE A 109 -13.66 -1.01 7.37
C ILE A 109 -14.89 -1.85 7.67
N ASP A 110 -15.70 -1.39 8.60
CA ASP A 110 -16.99 -2.00 8.94
C ASP A 110 -18.07 -1.50 7.96
N PHE A 111 -18.46 -2.36 7.03
CA PHE A 111 -19.51 -2.09 6.05
C PHE A 111 -20.90 -2.53 6.53
N SER A 112 -21.05 -3.10 7.73
CA SER A 112 -22.33 -3.53 8.28
C SER A 112 -23.27 -2.34 8.52
N ASP A 113 -24.55 -2.58 8.42
CA ASP A 113 -25.62 -1.63 8.79
C ASP A 113 -25.49 -0.24 8.15
N GLY A 114 -24.82 -0.14 6.99
CA GLY A 114 -24.61 1.12 6.30
C GLY A 114 -23.62 2.08 6.99
N LYS A 115 -22.78 1.58 7.88
CA LYS A 115 -21.70 2.34 8.55
C LYS A 115 -20.63 2.80 7.57
N ALA A 116 -20.46 2.09 6.47
CA ALA A 116 -19.65 2.45 5.33
C ALA A 116 -20.34 2.02 4.03
N LEU A 117 -19.91 2.58 2.90
CA LEU A 117 -20.37 2.14 1.59
C LEU A 117 -19.17 1.68 0.75
N MET A 118 -19.41 0.70 -0.11
CA MET A 118 -18.49 0.33 -1.19
C MET A 118 -19.22 0.55 -2.50
N LEU A 119 -18.66 1.45 -3.34
CA LEU A 119 -19.28 1.86 -4.60
C LEU A 119 -18.32 1.60 -5.76
N TYR A 120 -18.87 1.40 -6.94
CA TYR A 120 -18.11 1.16 -8.17
C TYR A 120 -18.40 2.30 -9.15
N ASN A 121 -17.38 3.04 -9.57
CA ASN A 121 -17.62 4.20 -10.43
C ASN A 121 -18.01 3.84 -11.86
N SER A 122 -17.82 2.61 -12.31
CA SER A 122 -18.37 2.14 -13.58
C SER A 122 -19.89 2.22 -13.64
N GLU A 123 -20.60 2.15 -12.50
CA GLU A 123 -22.06 2.20 -12.42
C GLU A 123 -22.63 3.51 -12.97
N TRP A 124 -21.90 4.62 -12.81
CA TRP A 124 -22.33 5.92 -13.33
C TRP A 124 -21.45 6.45 -14.46
N LEU A 125 -20.19 6.04 -14.59
CA LEU A 125 -19.31 6.51 -15.66
C LEU A 125 -19.60 5.83 -16.99
N LYS A 126 -19.85 4.51 -17.02
CA LYS A 126 -20.13 3.78 -18.27
C LYS A 126 -21.44 4.20 -18.96
N PRO A 127 -22.55 4.46 -18.24
CA PRO A 127 -23.80 4.90 -18.88
C PRO A 127 -23.80 6.36 -19.35
N LEU A 128 -22.78 7.17 -18.98
CA LEU A 128 -22.74 8.59 -19.35
C LEU A 128 -22.79 8.78 -20.88
N ASN A 129 -23.72 9.62 -21.33
CA ASN A 129 -23.71 10.07 -22.70
C ASN A 129 -22.55 11.07 -22.91
N TYR A 130 -21.70 10.81 -23.88
CA TYR A 130 -20.50 11.62 -24.13
C TYR A 130 -20.82 13.09 -24.43
N ILE A 131 -21.83 13.38 -25.23
CA ILE A 131 -22.22 14.74 -25.58
C ILE A 131 -22.80 15.49 -24.39
N GLU A 132 -23.66 14.84 -23.61
CA GLU A 132 -24.23 15.42 -22.39
C GLU A 132 -23.14 15.71 -21.36
N MET A 133 -22.20 14.78 -21.18
CA MET A 133 -21.06 14.95 -20.29
C MET A 133 -20.19 16.14 -20.69
N LEU A 134 -19.86 16.28 -21.99
CA LEU A 134 -19.09 17.43 -22.46
C LEU A 134 -19.84 18.76 -22.26
N ARG A 135 -21.15 18.76 -22.50
CA ARG A 135 -21.97 19.96 -22.38
C ARG A 135 -22.17 20.36 -20.92
N GLU A 136 -22.49 19.43 -20.05
CA GLU A 136 -22.91 19.70 -18.68
C GLU A 136 -21.72 19.78 -17.70
N VAL A 137 -20.75 18.93 -17.88
CA VAL A 137 -19.58 18.80 -16.99
C VAL A 137 -18.36 19.46 -17.62
N GLY A 138 -18.05 19.13 -18.88
CA GLY A 138 -16.88 19.68 -19.59
C GLY A 138 -16.86 21.20 -19.64
N ALA A 139 -18.03 21.84 -19.77
CA ALA A 139 -18.17 23.30 -19.74
C ALA A 139 -17.72 23.93 -18.41
N CYS A 140 -17.65 23.16 -17.32
CA CYS A 140 -17.18 23.65 -16.03
C CYS A 140 -15.65 23.67 -15.91
N PHE A 141 -14.92 23.06 -16.86
CA PHE A 141 -13.47 22.93 -16.83
C PHE A 141 -12.80 23.84 -17.85
N SER A 142 -11.73 24.51 -17.45
CA SER A 142 -10.85 25.28 -18.33
C SER A 142 -9.61 24.44 -18.67
N VAL A 143 -9.42 24.13 -19.95
CA VAL A 143 -8.23 23.42 -20.44
C VAL A 143 -6.94 24.11 -19.99
N ASN A 144 -6.89 25.43 -20.05
CA ASN A 144 -5.72 26.20 -19.63
C ASN A 144 -5.41 26.01 -18.12
N ASN A 145 -6.44 25.91 -17.28
CA ASN A 145 -6.25 25.65 -15.85
C ASN A 145 -5.85 24.20 -15.59
N MET A 146 -6.47 23.25 -16.30
CA MET A 146 -6.12 21.83 -16.20
C MET A 146 -4.65 21.60 -16.58
N LEU A 147 -4.18 22.16 -17.69
CA LEU A 147 -2.77 22.02 -18.12
C LEU A 147 -1.75 22.61 -17.14
N ARG A 148 -2.16 23.53 -16.27
CA ARG A 148 -1.30 24.06 -15.19
C ARG A 148 -1.27 23.16 -13.95
N ALA A 149 -2.19 22.20 -13.86
CA ALA A 149 -2.27 21.30 -12.72
C ALA A 149 -1.03 20.41 -12.59
N GLU A 150 -0.57 20.21 -11.36
CA GLU A 150 0.65 19.44 -11.07
C GLU A 150 0.57 18.00 -11.59
N CYS A 151 -0.63 17.39 -11.54
CA CYS A 151 -0.86 16.03 -12.03
C CYS A 151 -0.52 15.83 -13.54
N TYR A 152 -0.56 16.90 -14.35
CA TYR A 152 -0.24 16.82 -15.78
C TYR A 152 1.19 17.23 -16.14
N LYS A 153 1.88 18.05 -15.33
CA LYS A 153 3.18 18.64 -15.69
C LYS A 153 4.20 17.60 -16.13
N GLN A 154 4.40 16.56 -15.33
CA GLN A 154 5.37 15.50 -15.63
C GLN A 154 5.00 14.69 -16.87
N ARG A 155 3.70 14.50 -17.13
CA ARG A 155 3.21 13.78 -18.30
C ARG A 155 3.32 14.60 -19.58
N MET A 156 3.15 15.92 -19.50
CA MET A 156 3.28 16.81 -20.67
C MET A 156 4.66 16.77 -21.31
N GLU A 157 5.73 16.57 -20.53
CA GLU A 157 7.10 16.45 -21.04
C GLU A 157 7.29 15.21 -21.93
N LYS A 158 6.56 14.12 -21.65
CA LYS A 158 6.63 12.85 -22.38
C LYS A 158 5.43 12.60 -23.31
N GLY A 159 4.49 13.51 -23.36
CA GLY A 159 3.27 13.41 -24.17
C GLY A 159 2.08 12.91 -23.35
N LEU A 160 1.22 13.83 -22.90
CA LEU A 160 -0.07 13.56 -22.26
C LEU A 160 -1.10 13.16 -23.32
N SER A 161 -1.69 11.98 -23.20
CA SER A 161 -2.76 11.55 -24.10
C SER A 161 -4.09 12.23 -23.75
N PHE A 162 -4.99 12.38 -24.73
CA PHE A 162 -6.36 12.87 -24.47
C PHE A 162 -7.12 11.97 -23.50
N LEU A 163 -6.85 10.65 -23.52
CA LEU A 163 -7.40 9.69 -22.56
C LEU A 163 -7.05 10.09 -21.12
N GLU A 164 -5.75 10.21 -20.82
CA GLU A 164 -5.25 10.58 -19.49
C GLU A 164 -5.72 11.99 -19.07
N PHE A 165 -5.84 12.92 -20.01
CA PHE A 165 -6.30 14.29 -19.74
C PHE A 165 -7.73 14.32 -19.21
N ASN A 166 -8.59 13.38 -19.60
CA ASN A 166 -9.96 13.29 -19.11
C ASN A 166 -10.07 12.70 -17.69
N TYR A 167 -9.00 12.10 -17.13
CA TYR A 167 -9.08 11.46 -15.82
C TYR A 167 -9.53 12.41 -14.71
N MET A 168 -9.00 13.64 -14.66
CA MET A 168 -9.42 14.65 -13.68
C MET A 168 -10.92 14.94 -13.76
N ILE A 169 -11.48 15.00 -14.97
CA ILE A 169 -12.93 15.29 -15.16
C ILE A 169 -13.76 14.11 -14.63
N MET A 170 -13.32 12.87 -14.87
CA MET A 170 -14.01 11.66 -14.39
C MET A 170 -13.98 11.58 -12.86
N GLN A 171 -12.84 11.81 -12.23
CA GLN A 171 -12.73 11.82 -10.76
C GLN A 171 -13.54 12.98 -10.15
N SER A 172 -13.60 14.14 -10.82
CA SER A 172 -14.44 15.25 -10.39
C SER A 172 -15.92 14.90 -10.48
N TYR A 173 -16.32 14.16 -11.53
CA TYR A 173 -17.68 13.66 -11.68
C TYR A 173 -18.04 12.61 -10.62
N ASP A 174 -17.13 11.75 -10.25
CA ASP A 174 -17.31 10.79 -9.14
C ASP A 174 -17.71 11.52 -7.86
N PHE A 175 -16.98 12.59 -7.51
CA PHE A 175 -17.28 13.37 -6.31
C PHE A 175 -18.65 14.07 -6.43
N TYR A 176 -18.92 14.71 -7.57
CA TYR A 176 -20.19 15.36 -7.84
C TYR A 176 -21.37 14.39 -7.77
N TYR A 177 -21.24 13.20 -8.36
CA TYR A 177 -22.26 12.16 -8.32
C TYR A 177 -22.52 11.67 -6.89
N MET A 178 -21.45 11.33 -6.16
CA MET A 178 -21.58 10.87 -4.78
C MET A 178 -22.08 11.95 -3.83
N PHE A 179 -21.76 13.21 -4.09
CA PHE A 179 -22.32 14.32 -3.33
C PHE A 179 -23.86 14.36 -3.44
N GLN A 180 -24.39 14.19 -4.64
CA GLN A 180 -25.83 14.24 -4.89
C GLN A 180 -26.58 13.00 -4.39
N HIS A 181 -26.00 11.80 -4.58
CA HIS A 181 -26.72 10.55 -4.38
C HIS A 181 -26.44 9.88 -3.03
N TYR A 182 -25.28 10.18 -2.42
CA TYR A 182 -24.84 9.53 -1.18
C TYR A 182 -24.50 10.52 -0.05
N GLY A 183 -24.69 11.83 -0.28
CA GLY A 183 -24.37 12.85 0.69
C GLY A 183 -22.87 12.97 1.00
N CYS A 184 -22.02 12.53 0.06
CA CYS A 184 -20.57 12.61 0.18
C CYS A 184 -20.10 14.06 0.14
N ASN A 185 -19.68 14.61 1.27
CA ASN A 185 -19.30 16.02 1.41
C ASN A 185 -17.79 16.23 1.49
N MET A 186 -17.00 15.14 1.46
CA MET A 186 -15.56 15.20 1.65
C MET A 186 -14.81 14.16 0.81
N GLN A 187 -13.67 14.56 0.25
CA GLN A 187 -12.74 13.66 -0.44
C GLN A 187 -11.40 13.65 0.26
N PHE A 188 -10.84 12.44 0.44
CA PHE A 188 -9.47 12.25 0.89
C PHE A 188 -8.63 11.57 -0.20
N GLY A 189 -7.34 11.88 -0.22
CA GLY A 189 -6.40 11.27 -1.16
C GLY A 189 -4.96 11.56 -0.81
N GLY A 190 -4.02 10.98 -1.55
CA GLY A 190 -2.61 11.35 -1.47
C GLY A 190 -2.37 12.78 -1.95
N ASN A 191 -1.24 13.36 -1.60
CA ASN A 191 -0.90 14.73 -1.98
C ASN A 191 -0.79 14.91 -3.51
N ASP A 192 -0.49 13.87 -4.24
CA ASP A 192 -0.48 13.81 -5.70
C ASP A 192 -1.88 13.92 -6.32
N GLN A 193 -2.95 13.71 -5.56
CA GLN A 193 -4.35 13.81 -5.99
C GLN A 193 -4.96 15.21 -5.81
N TRP A 194 -4.24 16.15 -5.22
CA TRP A 194 -4.78 17.46 -4.84
C TRP A 194 -5.50 18.18 -6.00
N SER A 195 -4.89 18.22 -7.17
CA SER A 195 -5.49 18.88 -8.33
C SER A 195 -6.79 18.23 -8.79
N ASN A 196 -6.85 16.87 -8.78
CA ASN A 196 -8.04 16.12 -9.14
C ASN A 196 -9.17 16.38 -8.12
N MET A 197 -8.82 16.41 -6.82
CA MET A 197 -9.76 16.65 -5.73
C MET A 197 -10.37 18.07 -5.82
N LEU A 198 -9.57 19.08 -6.10
CA LEU A 198 -10.04 20.45 -6.32
C LEU A 198 -10.97 20.55 -7.53
N GLY A 199 -10.74 19.77 -8.58
CA GLY A 199 -11.65 19.67 -9.71
C GLY A 199 -13.07 19.28 -9.28
N GLY A 200 -13.18 18.31 -8.35
CA GLY A 200 -14.45 17.85 -7.79
C GLY A 200 -15.15 18.91 -6.93
N THR A 201 -14.43 19.53 -6.01
CA THR A 201 -15.00 20.62 -5.17
C THR A 201 -15.49 21.78 -6.00
N GLU A 202 -14.72 22.17 -7.04
CA GLU A 202 -15.10 23.25 -7.94
C GLU A 202 -16.31 22.88 -8.83
N LEU A 203 -16.40 21.64 -9.29
CA LEU A 203 -17.56 21.15 -10.05
C LEU A 203 -18.85 21.24 -9.21
N ILE A 204 -18.80 20.78 -7.95
CA ILE A 204 -19.92 20.84 -7.02
C ILE A 204 -20.34 22.30 -6.79
N ARG A 205 -19.37 23.18 -6.55
CA ARG A 205 -19.62 24.61 -6.36
C ARG A 205 -20.30 25.25 -7.58
N LYS A 206 -19.80 24.97 -8.78
CA LYS A 206 -20.36 25.55 -10.04
C LYS A 206 -21.74 25.03 -10.39
N LYS A 207 -21.97 23.72 -10.18
CA LYS A 207 -23.24 23.08 -10.58
C LYS A 207 -24.33 23.23 -9.53
N LEU A 208 -23.99 23.20 -8.25
CA LEU A 208 -24.95 23.12 -7.16
C LEU A 208 -24.95 24.34 -6.24
N GLY A 209 -23.95 25.25 -6.36
CA GLY A 209 -23.78 26.38 -5.44
C GLY A 209 -23.53 25.92 -3.99
N LYS A 210 -22.96 24.74 -3.80
CA LYS A 210 -22.68 24.16 -2.47
C LYS A 210 -21.18 23.92 -2.30
N ASP A 211 -20.75 23.90 -1.05
CA ASP A 211 -19.37 23.62 -0.71
C ASP A 211 -19.18 22.12 -0.43
N ALA A 212 -18.06 21.60 -0.90
CA ALA A 212 -17.55 20.29 -0.60
C ALA A 212 -16.06 20.42 -0.30
N HIS A 213 -15.51 19.50 0.50
CA HIS A 213 -14.19 19.65 1.08
C HIS A 213 -13.23 18.57 0.58
N ALA A 214 -11.94 18.91 0.58
CA ALA A 214 -10.87 17.99 0.23
C ALA A 214 -9.75 18.10 1.26
N MET A 215 -9.16 16.95 1.61
CA MET A 215 -7.99 16.86 2.48
C MET A 215 -7.02 15.82 1.93
N THR A 216 -5.74 16.19 1.80
CA THR A 216 -4.70 15.24 1.43
C THR A 216 -3.96 14.71 2.65
N ILE A 217 -3.56 13.43 2.55
CA ILE A 217 -2.73 12.78 3.54
C ILE A 217 -1.25 12.88 3.14
N THR A 218 -0.41 13.01 4.15
CA THR A 218 1.05 13.00 3.98
C THR A 218 1.49 11.68 3.37
N LEU A 219 2.37 11.73 2.38
CA LEU A 219 2.96 10.52 1.82
C LEU A 219 3.87 9.83 2.82
N LEU A 220 3.81 8.50 2.87
CA LEU A 220 4.72 7.70 3.68
C LEU A 220 6.07 7.59 2.97
N LEU A 221 6.99 8.47 3.34
CA LEU A 221 8.36 8.52 2.83
C LEU A 221 9.32 8.04 3.91
N ASN A 222 10.40 7.36 3.50
CA ASN A 222 11.50 7.07 4.40
C ASN A 222 12.40 8.32 4.59
N SER A 223 13.40 8.23 5.45
CA SER A 223 14.37 9.30 5.74
C SER A 223 15.15 9.79 4.52
N GLU A 224 15.26 8.98 3.47
CA GLU A 224 15.85 9.36 2.18
C GLU A 224 14.86 10.04 1.22
N GLY A 225 13.62 10.28 1.62
CA GLY A 225 12.56 10.85 0.79
C GLY A 225 11.94 9.90 -0.24
N LYS A 226 12.20 8.60 -0.14
CA LYS A 226 11.62 7.59 -1.04
C LYS A 226 10.29 7.06 -0.48
N LYS A 227 9.32 6.80 -1.38
CA LYS A 227 8.03 6.18 -1.00
C LYS A 227 8.28 4.80 -0.38
N MET A 228 7.76 4.57 0.83
CA MET A 228 7.80 3.27 1.51
C MET A 228 6.84 2.26 0.88
N GLY A 229 7.03 0.98 1.20
CA GLY A 229 6.19 -0.11 0.68
C GLY A 229 6.69 -0.72 -0.62
N LYS A 230 7.92 -0.41 -1.02
CA LYS A 230 8.62 -1.05 -2.13
C LYS A 230 9.96 -1.59 -1.64
N THR A 231 10.27 -2.81 -2.05
CA THR A 231 11.57 -3.46 -1.84
C THR A 231 12.26 -3.65 -3.19
N ALA A 232 13.47 -4.18 -3.20
CA ALA A 232 14.15 -4.57 -4.45
C ALA A 232 13.37 -5.65 -5.23
N SER A 233 12.54 -6.44 -4.54
CA SER A 233 11.68 -7.48 -5.12
C SER A 233 10.27 -6.98 -5.51
N GLY A 234 9.94 -5.72 -5.30
CA GLY A 234 8.65 -5.15 -5.69
C GLY A 234 7.85 -4.52 -4.53
N ALA A 235 6.54 -4.46 -4.69
CA ALA A 235 5.65 -3.91 -3.67
C ALA A 235 5.50 -4.88 -2.48
N VAL A 236 5.33 -4.32 -1.28
CA VAL A 236 4.92 -5.07 -0.07
C VAL A 236 3.39 -5.11 -0.06
N TRP A 237 2.86 -6.29 -0.31
CA TRP A 237 1.42 -6.53 -0.50
C TRP A 237 0.70 -6.79 0.82
N LEU A 238 -0.60 -6.51 0.87
CA LEU A 238 -1.46 -6.86 2.00
C LEU A 238 -2.06 -8.27 1.86
N ASP A 239 -1.94 -8.89 0.69
CA ASP A 239 -2.33 -10.28 0.46
C ASP A 239 -1.25 -11.24 1.02
N PRO A 240 -1.59 -12.15 1.95
CA PRO A 240 -0.63 -13.08 2.54
C PRO A 240 -0.03 -14.07 1.52
N ASN A 241 -0.68 -14.28 0.37
CA ASN A 241 -0.14 -15.13 -0.70
C ASN A 241 0.92 -14.43 -1.56
N LYS A 242 1.03 -13.09 -1.47
CA LYS A 242 2.02 -12.28 -2.22
C LYS A 242 3.16 -11.78 -1.35
N THR A 243 2.85 -11.42 -0.12
CA THR A 243 3.81 -11.09 0.94
C THR A 243 3.32 -11.80 2.18
N SER A 244 4.00 -12.86 2.59
CA SER A 244 3.61 -13.63 3.77
C SER A 244 3.57 -12.75 5.03
N PRO A 245 2.78 -13.11 6.07
CA PRO A 245 2.76 -12.37 7.34
C PRO A 245 4.14 -12.20 7.95
N PHE A 246 5.02 -13.21 7.79
CA PHE A 246 6.41 -13.13 8.23
C PHE A 246 7.22 -12.10 7.44
N GLU A 247 7.15 -12.10 6.11
CA GLU A 247 7.84 -11.09 5.27
C GLU A 247 7.32 -9.69 5.54
N PHE A 248 6.00 -9.54 5.74
CA PHE A 248 5.38 -8.28 6.11
C PHE A 248 5.89 -7.78 7.46
N PHE A 249 5.98 -8.67 8.47
CA PHE A 249 6.57 -8.39 9.78
C PHE A 249 8.04 -7.96 9.63
N GLN A 250 8.84 -8.73 8.88
CA GLN A 250 10.26 -8.43 8.67
C GLN A 250 10.48 -7.10 7.93
N TYR A 251 9.60 -6.74 6.99
CA TYR A 251 9.67 -5.43 6.34
C TYR A 251 9.63 -4.30 7.37
N TRP A 252 8.67 -4.33 8.27
CA TRP A 252 8.50 -3.30 9.30
C TRP A 252 9.56 -3.40 10.41
N ARG A 253 9.98 -4.61 10.76
CA ARG A 253 11.06 -4.85 11.72
C ARG A 253 12.41 -4.32 11.25
N ASN A 254 12.58 -4.13 9.93
CA ASN A 254 13.81 -3.72 9.29
C ASN A 254 13.80 -2.26 8.77
N VAL A 255 12.81 -1.45 9.15
CA VAL A 255 12.83 0.00 8.84
C VAL A 255 14.03 0.67 9.51
N ASP A 256 14.46 1.79 8.95
CA ASP A 256 15.58 2.54 9.52
C ASP A 256 15.21 3.16 10.87
N ASP A 257 16.20 3.32 11.75
CA ASP A 257 16.03 3.89 13.09
C ASP A 257 15.37 5.27 13.04
N ALA A 258 15.73 6.08 12.03
CA ALA A 258 15.16 7.41 11.80
C ALA A 258 13.67 7.40 11.42
N ASP A 259 13.15 6.26 10.94
CA ASP A 259 11.77 6.16 10.42
C ASP A 259 10.80 5.46 11.38
N VAL A 260 11.29 4.68 12.34
CA VAL A 260 10.44 3.79 13.14
C VAL A 260 9.38 4.54 13.95
N LEU A 261 9.74 5.58 14.69
CA LEU A 261 8.79 6.33 15.52
C LEU A 261 7.77 7.10 14.68
N LYS A 262 8.19 7.62 13.53
CA LYS A 262 7.30 8.21 12.54
C LYS A 262 6.29 7.18 12.02
N CYS A 263 6.74 5.98 11.66
CA CYS A 263 5.84 4.92 11.20
C CYS A 263 4.86 4.48 12.28
N ILE A 264 5.31 4.33 13.54
CA ILE A 264 4.43 4.03 14.67
C ILE A 264 3.34 5.10 14.79
N ARG A 265 3.72 6.37 14.77
CA ARG A 265 2.81 7.51 14.92
C ARG A 265 1.77 7.57 13.82
N MET A 266 2.18 7.38 12.57
CA MET A 266 1.30 7.50 11.41
C MET A 266 0.39 6.29 11.19
N LEU A 267 0.90 5.08 11.41
CA LEU A 267 0.26 3.85 10.94
C LEU A 267 -0.44 3.05 12.04
N THR A 268 0.06 3.08 13.30
CA THR A 268 -0.53 2.28 14.38
C THR A 268 -1.71 2.99 15.03
N PHE A 269 -2.55 2.23 15.72
CA PHE A 269 -3.67 2.74 16.54
C PHE A 269 -3.28 2.91 18.01
N MET A 270 -2.00 2.87 18.33
CA MET A 270 -1.50 3.10 19.68
C MET A 270 -1.86 4.52 20.17
N PRO A 271 -2.18 4.69 21.48
CA PRO A 271 -2.38 6.00 22.08
C PRO A 271 -1.14 6.90 21.89
N LEU A 272 -1.37 8.19 21.58
CA LEU A 272 -0.26 9.13 21.35
C LEU A 272 0.63 9.27 22.59
N GLU A 273 0.05 9.21 23.80
CA GLU A 273 0.80 9.27 25.06
C GLU A 273 1.78 8.11 25.23
N GLU A 274 1.47 6.94 24.69
CA GLU A 274 2.40 5.80 24.69
C GLU A 274 3.52 5.99 23.66
N ILE A 275 3.18 6.52 22.49
CA ILE A 275 4.17 6.83 21.45
C ILE A 275 5.12 7.94 21.91
N ASP A 276 4.61 8.95 22.61
CA ASP A 276 5.40 10.07 23.11
C ASP A 276 6.43 9.64 24.18
N LYS A 277 6.16 8.56 24.93
CA LYS A 277 7.15 7.95 25.85
C LYS A 277 8.36 7.37 25.10
N MET A 278 8.20 7.02 23.81
CA MET A 278 9.27 6.49 22.98
C MET A 278 10.10 7.60 22.29
N ALA A 279 9.71 8.88 22.40
CA ALA A 279 10.33 9.98 21.66
C ALA A 279 11.85 10.16 21.93
N GLY A 280 12.32 9.71 23.10
CA GLY A 280 13.72 9.74 23.49
C GLY A 280 14.45 8.40 23.36
N TRP A 281 13.86 7.41 22.69
CA TRP A 281 14.47 6.09 22.55
C TRP A 281 15.64 6.10 21.57
N GLU A 282 16.74 5.44 21.97
CA GLU A 282 17.96 5.33 21.18
C GLU A 282 18.53 3.89 21.24
N GLY A 283 19.40 3.56 20.31
CA GLY A 283 20.15 2.30 20.30
C GLY A 283 19.25 1.05 20.36
N SER A 284 19.40 0.25 21.41
CA SER A 284 18.65 -1.01 21.57
C SER A 284 17.13 -0.80 21.74
N GLN A 285 16.69 0.34 22.30
CA GLN A 285 15.29 0.66 22.48
C GLN A 285 14.58 0.86 21.13
N LEU A 286 15.26 1.36 20.10
CA LEU A 286 14.72 1.43 18.75
C LEU A 286 14.44 0.05 18.14
N ASN A 287 15.20 -0.99 18.55
CA ASN A 287 14.89 -2.37 18.15
C ASN A 287 13.56 -2.87 18.76
N GLU A 288 13.26 -2.46 20.00
CA GLU A 288 11.96 -2.73 20.61
C GLU A 288 10.84 -1.97 19.89
N ALA A 289 11.05 -0.68 19.58
CA ALA A 289 10.10 0.10 18.79
C ALA A 289 9.81 -0.52 17.42
N LYS A 290 10.81 -1.07 16.74
CA LYS A 290 10.65 -1.78 15.47
C LYS A 290 9.85 -3.09 15.63
N GLU A 291 10.04 -3.81 16.74
CA GLU A 291 9.24 -5.00 17.04
C GLU A 291 7.78 -4.62 17.30
N ILE A 292 7.53 -3.56 18.07
CA ILE A 292 6.18 -3.01 18.31
C ILE A 292 5.53 -2.61 16.98
N LEU A 293 6.22 -1.84 16.14
CA LEU A 293 5.71 -1.44 14.83
C LEU A 293 5.33 -2.65 13.97
N ALA A 294 6.24 -3.62 13.86
CA ALA A 294 6.03 -4.81 13.04
C ALA A 294 4.84 -5.64 13.56
N TYR A 295 4.75 -5.80 14.88
CA TYR A 295 3.67 -6.53 15.52
C TYR A 295 2.30 -5.85 15.29
N GLU A 296 2.19 -4.57 15.61
CA GLU A 296 0.94 -3.81 15.48
C GLU A 296 0.43 -3.80 14.04
N LEU A 297 1.31 -3.60 13.05
CA LEU A 297 0.90 -3.57 11.65
C LEU A 297 0.58 -4.96 11.10
N THR A 298 1.32 -6.00 11.51
CA THR A 298 1.00 -7.38 11.11
C THR A 298 -0.31 -7.84 11.73
N LYS A 299 -0.56 -7.52 13.01
CA LYS A 299 -1.84 -7.78 13.67
C LYS A 299 -3.00 -7.10 12.95
N LEU A 300 -2.83 -5.85 12.53
CA LEU A 300 -3.87 -5.09 11.84
C LEU A 300 -4.22 -5.67 10.45
N VAL A 301 -3.24 -6.19 9.71
CA VAL A 301 -3.41 -6.70 8.33
C VAL A 301 -3.76 -8.18 8.30
N HIS A 302 -3.07 -8.98 9.11
CA HIS A 302 -3.12 -10.44 9.03
C HIS A 302 -3.77 -11.11 10.25
N GLY A 303 -4.05 -10.33 11.31
CA GLY A 303 -4.63 -10.83 12.56
C GLY A 303 -3.58 -11.13 13.63
N GLU A 304 -4.05 -11.27 14.86
CA GLU A 304 -3.18 -11.43 16.04
C GLU A 304 -2.39 -12.72 16.03
N GLU A 305 -3.02 -13.82 15.62
CA GLU A 305 -2.38 -15.14 15.55
C GLU A 305 -1.17 -15.13 14.61
N GLU A 306 -1.32 -14.56 13.40
CA GLU A 306 -0.22 -14.46 12.44
C GLU A 306 0.87 -13.47 12.90
N ALA A 307 0.49 -12.42 13.61
CA ALA A 307 1.47 -11.50 14.20
C ALA A 307 2.32 -12.16 15.28
N GLU A 308 1.71 -12.97 16.17
CA GLU A 308 2.45 -13.72 17.18
C GLU A 308 3.38 -14.78 16.56
N LYS A 309 2.91 -15.52 15.56
CA LYS A 309 3.74 -16.48 14.80
C LYS A 309 4.94 -15.78 14.16
N ALA A 310 4.69 -14.66 13.46
CA ALA A 310 5.76 -13.90 12.80
C ALA A 310 6.77 -13.33 13.79
N LYS A 311 6.31 -12.86 14.95
CA LYS A 311 7.14 -12.35 16.05
C LYS A 311 8.01 -13.46 16.65
N ALA A 312 7.41 -14.63 16.93
CA ALA A 312 8.14 -15.80 17.47
C ALA A 312 9.22 -16.27 16.49
N ALA A 313 8.86 -16.43 15.21
CA ALA A 313 9.80 -16.81 14.16
C ALA A 313 10.93 -15.78 14.00
N SER A 314 10.60 -14.48 14.05
CA SER A 314 11.62 -13.42 14.02
C SER A 314 12.61 -13.52 15.18
N LYS A 315 12.12 -13.75 16.41
CA LYS A 315 12.98 -13.92 17.60
C LYS A 315 13.87 -15.15 17.52
N ALA A 316 13.34 -16.27 17.07
CA ALA A 316 14.07 -17.51 16.91
C ALA A 316 15.26 -17.35 15.93
N LEU A 317 15.09 -16.62 14.85
CA LEU A 317 16.15 -16.31 13.88
C LEU A 317 17.31 -15.50 14.48
N PHE A 318 17.04 -14.60 15.42
CA PHE A 318 18.08 -13.76 16.06
C PHE A 318 18.74 -14.45 17.26
N ALA A 319 18.10 -15.47 17.85
CA ALA A 319 18.63 -16.20 19.00
C ALA A 319 19.58 -17.37 18.61
N GLY A 320 19.79 -17.61 17.30
CA GLY A 320 20.70 -18.68 16.82
C GLY A 320 20.18 -20.11 16.98
N GLY A 321 18.87 -20.29 17.21
CA GLY A 321 18.22 -21.60 17.36
C GLY A 321 16.84 -21.57 16.72
N GLY A 322 16.79 -21.76 15.40
CA GLY A 322 15.64 -21.38 14.60
C GLY A 322 14.47 -22.34 14.69
N ASP A 323 13.34 -21.87 15.15
CA ASP A 323 12.04 -22.34 14.67
C ASP A 323 11.86 -21.85 13.23
N THR A 324 12.01 -22.76 12.27
CA THR A 324 11.93 -22.48 10.83
C THR A 324 10.54 -22.75 10.27
N GLU A 325 9.56 -23.13 11.10
CA GLU A 325 8.23 -23.57 10.68
C GLU A 325 7.43 -22.46 9.96
N HIS A 326 7.70 -21.20 10.28
CA HIS A 326 6.98 -20.03 9.74
C HIS A 326 7.81 -19.17 8.76
N MET A 327 8.97 -19.66 8.32
CA MET A 327 9.77 -19.01 7.27
C MET A 327 9.11 -19.12 5.90
N PRO A 328 9.27 -18.11 5.02
CA PRO A 328 8.98 -18.29 3.60
C PRO A 328 9.69 -19.54 3.10
N THR A 329 8.91 -20.50 2.61
CA THR A 329 9.44 -21.82 2.25
C THR A 329 9.17 -22.10 0.79
N THR A 330 10.18 -22.58 0.06
CA THR A 330 10.04 -23.13 -1.27
C THR A 330 10.12 -24.65 -1.21
N GLU A 331 9.11 -25.31 -1.71
CA GLU A 331 9.09 -26.74 -1.94
C GLU A 331 9.88 -27.05 -3.23
N LEU A 332 10.91 -27.87 -3.10
CA LEU A 332 11.71 -28.38 -4.20
C LEU A 332 11.32 -29.83 -4.47
N THR A 333 11.34 -30.22 -5.72
CA THR A 333 11.10 -31.60 -6.16
C THR A 333 12.41 -32.26 -6.60
N ASN A 334 12.44 -33.59 -6.73
CA ASN A 334 13.60 -34.30 -7.23
C ASN A 334 14.06 -33.82 -8.62
N ASP A 335 13.15 -33.31 -9.44
CA ASP A 335 13.47 -32.76 -10.77
C ASP A 335 14.31 -31.46 -10.69
N ASP A 336 14.27 -30.76 -9.56
CA ASP A 336 15.07 -29.54 -9.33
C ASP A 336 16.55 -29.86 -9.06
N PHE A 337 16.84 -31.13 -8.70
CA PHE A 337 18.18 -31.63 -8.40
C PHE A 337 18.75 -32.39 -9.61
N GLY A 338 19.25 -31.67 -10.63
CA GLY A 338 19.88 -32.29 -11.80
C GLY A 338 21.09 -33.14 -11.41
N GLY A 339 20.93 -34.49 -11.45
CA GLY A 339 21.99 -35.40 -11.03
C GLY A 339 22.19 -35.53 -9.53
N GLY A 340 21.18 -35.22 -8.69
CA GLY A 340 21.17 -35.35 -7.24
C GLY A 340 21.66 -34.11 -6.47
N SER A 341 21.94 -33.01 -7.15
CA SER A 341 22.35 -31.75 -6.52
C SER A 341 21.78 -30.52 -7.24
N ILE A 342 21.65 -29.41 -6.52
CA ILE A 342 21.25 -28.10 -7.05
C ILE A 342 22.37 -27.08 -6.86
N ASP A 343 22.69 -26.31 -7.91
CA ASP A 343 23.66 -25.20 -7.79
C ASP A 343 23.07 -24.01 -7.05
N VAL A 344 23.91 -23.26 -6.34
CA VAL A 344 23.49 -22.10 -5.52
C VAL A 344 22.76 -21.04 -6.34
N LEU A 345 23.11 -20.83 -7.63
CA LEU A 345 22.47 -19.81 -8.45
C LEU A 345 21.05 -20.21 -8.82
N THR A 346 20.85 -21.51 -9.15
CA THR A 346 19.53 -22.07 -9.41
C THR A 346 18.68 -22.06 -8.14
N LEU A 347 19.25 -22.45 -7.00
CA LEU A 347 18.58 -22.43 -5.71
C LEU A 347 18.06 -21.03 -5.36
N LEU A 348 18.92 -20.01 -5.48
CA LEU A 348 18.51 -18.61 -5.20
C LEU A 348 17.40 -18.11 -6.10
N VAL A 349 17.41 -18.49 -7.37
CA VAL A 349 16.34 -18.11 -8.32
C VAL A 349 15.05 -18.87 -8.01
N LYS A 350 15.10 -20.15 -7.74
CA LYS A 350 13.94 -20.98 -7.37
C LYS A 350 13.26 -20.48 -6.08
N CYS A 351 14.06 -20.10 -5.10
CA CYS A 351 13.58 -19.53 -3.84
C CYS A 351 13.13 -18.06 -3.96
N GLY A 352 13.12 -17.46 -5.16
CA GLY A 352 12.73 -16.05 -5.35
C GLY A 352 13.69 -15.04 -4.72
N LEU A 353 14.86 -15.49 -4.24
CA LEU A 353 15.89 -14.65 -3.62
C LEU A 353 16.71 -13.86 -4.65
N ALA A 354 16.65 -14.27 -5.91
CA ALA A 354 17.23 -13.54 -7.03
C ALA A 354 16.29 -13.63 -8.25
N ALA A 355 16.13 -12.54 -8.99
CA ALA A 355 15.28 -12.51 -10.18
C ALA A 355 15.92 -13.22 -11.39
N SER A 356 17.24 -13.47 -11.34
CA SER A 356 17.98 -14.18 -12.40
C SER A 356 19.27 -14.79 -11.87
N LYS A 357 19.83 -15.77 -12.60
CA LYS A 357 21.15 -16.34 -12.30
C LYS A 357 22.28 -15.28 -12.33
N GLY A 358 22.12 -14.20 -13.12
CA GLY A 358 23.07 -13.08 -13.12
C GLY A 358 23.04 -12.28 -11.83
N GLU A 359 21.87 -12.05 -11.23
CA GLU A 359 21.75 -11.43 -9.92
C GLU A 359 22.27 -12.37 -8.82
N ALA A 360 21.88 -13.62 -8.86
CA ALA A 360 22.35 -14.64 -7.90
C ALA A 360 23.88 -14.71 -7.86
N ARG A 361 24.55 -14.69 -9.02
CA ARG A 361 26.02 -14.66 -9.14
C ARG A 361 26.61 -13.45 -8.42
N ARG A 362 26.09 -12.25 -8.64
CA ARG A 362 26.55 -11.02 -7.96
C ARG A 362 26.38 -11.11 -6.46
N LEU A 363 25.25 -11.64 -5.98
CA LEU A 363 24.98 -11.82 -4.55
C LEU A 363 26.02 -12.76 -3.89
N VAL A 364 26.32 -13.89 -4.51
CA VAL A 364 27.33 -14.83 -4.01
C VAL A 364 28.72 -14.19 -4.02
N GLN A 365 29.15 -13.56 -5.11
CA GLN A 365 30.45 -12.90 -5.23
C GLN A 365 30.65 -11.76 -4.23
N GLN A 366 29.59 -11.04 -3.88
CA GLN A 366 29.59 -10.01 -2.83
C GLN A 366 29.57 -10.59 -1.41
N GLY A 367 29.52 -11.91 -1.27
CA GLY A 367 29.44 -12.60 0.01
C GLY A 367 28.13 -12.34 0.75
N GLY A 368 27.05 -12.06 0.00
CA GLY A 368 25.71 -11.78 0.53
C GLY A 368 24.85 -13.01 0.73
N VAL A 369 25.37 -14.22 0.61
CA VAL A 369 24.60 -15.46 0.74
C VAL A 369 25.19 -16.37 1.80
N THR A 370 24.35 -16.86 2.72
CA THR A 370 24.67 -17.97 3.64
C THR A 370 23.63 -19.05 3.50
N VAL A 371 24.03 -20.30 3.68
CA VAL A 371 23.16 -21.48 3.67
C VAL A 371 23.47 -22.26 4.94
N ASN A 372 22.47 -22.47 5.78
CA ASN A 372 22.62 -23.09 7.12
C ASN A 372 23.75 -22.44 7.94
N ASP A 373 23.75 -21.08 7.97
CA ASP A 373 24.75 -20.22 8.61
C ASP A 373 26.18 -20.28 8.04
N GLU A 374 26.42 -21.12 7.03
CA GLU A 374 27.68 -21.17 6.32
C GLU A 374 27.70 -20.21 5.13
N LYS A 375 28.73 -19.36 5.05
CA LYS A 375 28.85 -18.37 3.98
C LYS A 375 29.21 -19.03 2.67
N VAL A 376 28.38 -18.80 1.64
CA VAL A 376 28.65 -19.29 0.28
C VAL A 376 29.52 -18.25 -0.45
N THR A 377 30.73 -18.64 -0.83
CA THR A 377 31.70 -17.78 -1.50
C THR A 377 31.99 -18.13 -2.94
N ALA A 378 31.68 -19.38 -3.34
CA ALA A 378 31.90 -19.88 -4.70
C ALA A 378 30.55 -20.00 -5.44
N ILE A 379 30.52 -19.52 -6.67
CA ILE A 379 29.33 -19.59 -7.53
C ILE A 379 29.03 -21.00 -8.05
N GLU A 380 30.03 -21.89 -7.96
CA GLU A 380 29.94 -23.29 -8.32
C GLU A 380 29.47 -24.20 -7.17
N THR A 381 29.18 -23.61 -5.99
CA THR A 381 28.70 -24.37 -4.84
C THR A 381 27.40 -25.10 -5.18
N THR A 382 27.38 -26.41 -4.88
CA THR A 382 26.21 -27.27 -5.06
C THR A 382 25.78 -27.86 -3.73
N PHE A 383 24.50 -28.18 -3.59
CA PHE A 383 23.89 -28.79 -2.41
C PHE A 383 23.21 -30.09 -2.81
N GLY A 384 23.47 -31.16 -2.10
CA GLY A 384 22.84 -32.46 -2.32
C GLY A 384 21.39 -32.49 -1.87
N CYS A 385 20.55 -33.27 -2.53
CA CYS A 385 19.11 -33.34 -2.21
C CYS A 385 18.84 -33.80 -0.78
N GLU A 386 19.74 -34.61 -0.18
CA GLU A 386 19.67 -35.07 1.20
C GLU A 386 19.68 -33.95 2.24
N GLN A 387 20.27 -32.78 1.90
CA GLN A 387 20.33 -31.64 2.80
C GLN A 387 18.97 -30.94 2.94
N PHE A 388 18.08 -31.13 1.97
CA PHE A 388 16.75 -30.49 1.93
C PHE A 388 15.65 -31.36 2.53
N THR A 389 15.97 -32.55 3.03
CA THR A 389 15.01 -33.44 3.71
C THR A 389 14.77 -32.98 5.16
N GLY A 390 13.64 -33.38 5.75
CA GLY A 390 13.29 -33.03 7.13
C GLY A 390 13.05 -31.52 7.30
N ASP A 391 13.86 -30.87 8.13
CA ASP A 391 13.73 -29.42 8.39
C ASP A 391 14.17 -28.53 7.20
N GLY A 392 14.77 -29.12 6.16
CA GLY A 392 15.22 -28.40 4.98
C GLY A 392 16.46 -27.55 5.23
N VAL A 393 16.67 -26.59 4.31
CA VAL A 393 17.84 -25.70 4.30
C VAL A 393 17.41 -24.25 4.48
N VAL A 394 18.05 -23.53 5.39
CA VAL A 394 17.83 -22.09 5.59
C VAL A 394 18.83 -21.29 4.77
N ILE A 395 18.31 -20.45 3.89
CA ILE A 395 19.08 -19.56 3.02
C ILE A 395 18.92 -18.14 3.51
N LYS A 396 20.04 -17.40 3.64
CA LYS A 396 20.04 -16.00 4.05
C LYS A 396 20.65 -15.13 2.95
N LYS A 397 19.91 -14.13 2.51
CA LYS A 397 20.36 -13.09 1.59
C LYS A 397 20.65 -11.79 2.36
N GLY A 398 21.91 -11.40 2.42
CA GLY A 398 22.35 -10.27 3.22
C GLY A 398 22.14 -10.49 4.72
N LYS A 399 21.83 -9.40 5.46
CA LYS A 399 21.64 -9.47 6.93
C LYS A 399 20.19 -9.67 7.36
N LYS A 400 19.23 -9.56 6.43
CA LYS A 400 17.83 -9.31 6.78
C LYS A 400 16.80 -10.22 6.10
N VAL A 401 17.17 -10.97 5.06
CA VAL A 401 16.23 -11.81 4.31
C VAL A 401 16.57 -13.28 4.56
N PHE A 402 15.58 -14.04 5.02
CA PHE A 402 15.67 -15.48 5.31
C PHE A 402 14.63 -16.22 4.48
N HIS A 403 14.99 -17.40 4.02
CA HIS A 403 14.13 -18.27 3.24
C HIS A 403 14.45 -19.74 3.53
N LYS A 404 13.45 -20.59 3.55
CA LYS A 404 13.61 -22.03 3.75
C LYS A 404 13.37 -22.76 2.42
N ALA A 405 14.16 -23.76 2.13
CA ALA A 405 13.94 -24.68 1.03
C ALA A 405 13.83 -26.11 1.55
N VAL A 406 12.79 -26.84 1.16
CA VAL A 406 12.54 -28.22 1.57
C VAL A 406 12.31 -29.10 0.36
N LEU A 407 12.73 -30.36 0.42
CA LEU A 407 12.44 -31.40 -0.57
C LEU A 407 11.10 -32.05 -0.24
N VAL A 408 10.17 -32.09 -1.21
CA VAL A 408 8.86 -32.74 -1.11
C VAL A 408 8.73 -33.90 -2.09
#